data_76e2da89382fd579dd3ca44d008c5d7b
#
_entry.id   76e2da89382fd579dd3ca44d008c5d7b
#
_cell.length_a   1.000
_cell.length_b   1.000
_cell.length_c   1.000
_cell.angle_alpha   90.00
_cell.angle_beta   90.00
_cell.angle_gamma   90.00
#
_symmetry.space_group_name_H-M   'P 1'
#
loop_
_entity.id
_entity.type
_entity.pdbx_description
1 polymer ?
#
loop_
_entity_poly.entity_id
_entity_poly.type
_entity_poly.pdbx_seq_one_letter_code
_entity_poly.pdbx_strand_id
1 'polypeptide(L)'
;MSQKIVFQSKIKDQLFDFLKSNHQRKILNFLNLHDIYQAENEPLFRKSILCEENLNFIDGFIISAYFSLTKLKRVPRIRGPTFTRDFLSNKEQSANKTHIFIGLEKNDLEKLQSAFPHLKKVSAYNPPYIKGLKFPKEEVEKIANMINKAKADYVWVGIGCPKQNIVSAELFKKSSAQYFVNIGAALDFLLGKKEEAPLIVRELGIEWLYRLVTDFKYSRKKVWRSLIGLKNLSSIELEKKK
;
A
#
# COMPACT_ATOMS: atom_id res chain seq x y z
N MET A 1 -17.65 -1.56 21.53
CA MET A 1 -16.22 -1.82 21.18
C MET A 1 -16.01 -1.39 19.74
N SER A 2 -14.98 -0.62 19.42
CA SER A 2 -14.68 -0.23 18.05
C SER A 2 -14.21 -1.45 17.25
N GLN A 3 -14.63 -1.55 15.98
CA GLN A 3 -14.21 -2.62 15.07
C GLN A 3 -12.67 -2.64 14.95
N LYS A 4 -12.07 -3.82 15.07
CA LYS A 4 -10.61 -4.00 14.96
C LYS A 4 -10.14 -4.00 13.52
N ILE A 5 -8.93 -3.51 13.29
CA ILE A 5 -8.26 -3.61 11.98
C ILE A 5 -7.70 -5.03 11.85
N VAL A 6 -8.22 -5.78 10.88
CA VAL A 6 -7.82 -7.18 10.63
C VAL A 6 -6.63 -7.21 9.67
N PHE A 7 -5.56 -7.90 10.07
CA PHE A 7 -4.38 -8.14 9.24
C PHE A 7 -4.37 -9.55 8.66
N GLN A 8 -3.97 -9.65 7.40
CA GLN A 8 -3.78 -10.92 6.71
C GLN A 8 -2.53 -11.64 7.20
N SER A 9 -2.64 -12.95 7.38
CA SER A 9 -1.52 -13.80 7.81
C SER A 9 -0.73 -14.45 6.66
N LYS A 10 -1.11 -14.15 5.41
CA LYS A 10 -0.48 -14.70 4.20
C LYS A 10 0.96 -14.25 4.04
N ILE A 11 1.81 -15.14 3.53
CA ILE A 11 3.13 -14.79 3.03
C ILE A 11 3.03 -14.28 1.57
N LYS A 12 4.11 -13.69 1.07
CA LYS A 12 4.15 -13.07 -0.26
C LYS A 12 3.74 -14.03 -1.38
N ASP A 13 4.23 -15.26 -1.38
CA ASP A 13 3.91 -16.26 -2.42
C ASP A 13 2.43 -16.63 -2.39
N GLN A 14 1.85 -16.84 -1.21
CA GLN A 14 0.41 -17.07 -1.06
C GLN A 14 -0.43 -15.87 -1.53
N LEU A 15 0.10 -14.64 -1.42
CA LEU A 15 -0.57 -13.47 -1.97
C LEU A 15 -0.51 -13.47 -3.50
N PHE A 16 0.60 -13.88 -4.10
CA PHE A 16 0.71 -14.00 -5.57
C PHE A 16 -0.23 -15.07 -6.11
N ASP A 17 -0.29 -16.25 -5.48
CA ASP A 17 -1.25 -17.31 -5.83
C ASP A 17 -2.69 -16.85 -5.70
N PHE A 18 -2.99 -16.12 -4.60
CA PHE A 18 -4.31 -15.53 -4.40
C PHE A 18 -4.67 -14.55 -5.52
N LEU A 19 -3.77 -13.63 -5.89
CA LEU A 19 -4.02 -12.64 -6.95
C LEU A 19 -4.18 -13.29 -8.33
N LYS A 20 -3.57 -14.45 -8.56
CA LYS A 20 -3.70 -15.23 -9.80
C LYS A 20 -5.04 -15.95 -9.89
N SER A 21 -5.51 -16.54 -8.79
CA SER A 21 -6.70 -17.38 -8.75
C SER A 21 -7.98 -16.68 -8.31
N ASN A 22 -7.88 -15.53 -7.64
CA ASN A 22 -9.02 -14.83 -7.09
C ASN A 22 -9.68 -13.91 -8.13
N HIS A 23 -10.99 -14.02 -8.26
CA HIS A 23 -11.79 -13.16 -9.14
C HIS A 23 -12.52 -12.03 -8.39
N GLN A 24 -12.44 -12.00 -7.06
CA GLN A 24 -13.06 -10.94 -6.28
C GLN A 24 -12.21 -9.67 -6.32
N ARG A 25 -12.88 -8.55 -6.45
CA ARG A 25 -12.25 -7.23 -6.38
C ARG A 25 -11.74 -6.96 -4.98
N LYS A 26 -10.49 -6.48 -4.84
CA LYS A 26 -9.88 -6.19 -3.53
C LYS A 26 -9.05 -4.92 -3.54
N ILE A 27 -8.90 -4.34 -2.33
CA ILE A 27 -7.99 -3.23 -2.04
C ILE A 27 -6.86 -3.78 -1.15
N LEU A 28 -5.63 -3.68 -1.60
CA LEU A 28 -4.44 -4.14 -0.87
C LEU A 28 -3.79 -2.96 -0.16
N ASN A 29 -3.63 -3.08 1.14
CA ASN A 29 -2.97 -2.09 1.99
C ASN A 29 -1.75 -2.71 2.68
N PHE A 30 -0.64 -1.99 2.71
CA PHE A 30 0.58 -2.36 3.44
C PHE A 30 0.72 -1.36 4.60
N LEU A 31 0.33 -1.80 5.80
CA LEU A 31 0.17 -0.91 6.95
C LEU A 31 1.28 -1.15 7.98
N ASN A 32 1.78 -0.06 8.53
CA ASN A 32 2.75 -0.05 9.61
C ASN A 32 2.16 0.63 10.88
N LEU A 33 2.95 0.72 11.93
CA LEU A 33 2.49 1.26 13.21
C LEU A 33 2.06 2.74 13.15
N HIS A 34 2.69 3.53 12.26
CA HIS A 34 2.25 4.90 12.02
C HIS A 34 0.84 4.96 11.41
N ASP A 35 0.51 4.00 10.54
CA ASP A 35 -0.81 3.93 9.92
C ASP A 35 -1.87 3.53 10.95
N ILE A 36 -1.53 2.69 11.94
CA ILE A 36 -2.41 2.40 13.08
C ILE A 36 -2.68 3.65 13.90
N TYR A 37 -1.64 4.43 14.23
CA TYR A 37 -1.81 5.73 14.89
C TYR A 37 -2.73 6.66 14.08
N GLN A 38 -2.53 6.72 12.75
CA GLN A 38 -3.36 7.53 11.86
C GLN A 38 -4.82 7.07 11.87
N ALA A 39 -5.07 5.76 11.87
CA ALA A 39 -6.42 5.20 11.89
C ALA A 39 -7.20 5.56 13.17
N GLU A 40 -6.52 5.71 14.29
CA GLU A 40 -7.16 6.15 15.55
C GLU A 40 -7.49 7.65 15.56
N ASN A 41 -6.75 8.47 14.81
CA ASN A 41 -6.90 9.92 14.80
C ASN A 41 -7.65 10.48 13.58
N GLU A 42 -7.82 9.66 12.53
CA GLU A 42 -8.44 10.05 11.26
C GLU A 42 -9.59 9.09 10.91
N PRO A 43 -10.84 9.42 11.31
CA PRO A 43 -11.98 8.52 11.10
C PRO A 43 -12.22 8.11 9.65
N LEU A 44 -11.93 9.00 8.69
CA LEU A 44 -12.06 8.70 7.26
C LEU A 44 -11.06 7.64 6.81
N PHE A 45 -9.83 7.72 7.28
CA PHE A 45 -8.82 6.73 7.00
C PHE A 45 -9.17 5.39 7.66
N ARG A 46 -9.56 5.40 8.94
CA ARG A 46 -10.03 4.20 9.62
C ARG A 46 -11.13 3.50 8.83
N LYS A 47 -12.17 4.25 8.44
CA LYS A 47 -13.27 3.72 7.63
C LYS A 47 -12.78 3.13 6.31
N SER A 48 -11.81 3.76 5.64
CA SER A 48 -11.30 3.30 4.35
C SER A 48 -10.56 1.97 4.40
N ILE A 49 -9.96 1.60 5.54
CA ILE A 49 -9.21 0.34 5.72
C ILE A 49 -10.01 -0.76 6.43
N LEU A 50 -11.22 -0.46 6.91
CA LEU A 50 -12.10 -1.42 7.57
C LEU A 50 -13.15 -2.06 6.64
N CYS A 51 -13.25 -1.63 5.37
CA CYS A 51 -14.18 -2.21 4.42
C CYS A 51 -13.83 -3.69 4.14
N GLU A 52 -14.83 -4.53 3.87
CA GLU A 52 -14.64 -5.98 3.61
C GLU A 52 -13.78 -6.30 2.40
N GLU A 53 -13.70 -5.36 1.47
CA GLU A 53 -12.87 -5.49 0.28
C GLU A 53 -11.38 -5.31 0.57
N ASN A 54 -11.03 -4.79 1.77
CA ASN A 54 -9.64 -4.56 2.12
C ASN A 54 -8.92 -5.83 2.55
N LEU A 55 -7.70 -5.98 2.04
CA LEU A 55 -6.71 -6.91 2.52
C LEU A 55 -5.57 -6.10 3.12
N ASN A 56 -5.48 -6.06 4.45
CA ASN A 56 -4.44 -5.32 5.15
C ASN A 56 -3.27 -6.25 5.47
N PHE A 57 -2.10 -5.94 4.93
CA PHE A 57 -0.85 -6.67 5.15
C PHE A 57 0.05 -5.91 6.12
N ILE A 58 0.83 -6.65 6.88
CA ILE A 58 1.81 -6.10 7.82
C ILE A 58 3.05 -5.65 7.04
N ASP A 59 3.28 -4.35 6.96
CA ASP A 59 4.53 -3.78 6.39
C ASP A 59 5.59 -3.56 7.48
N GLY A 60 5.18 -3.12 8.67
CA GLY A 60 6.07 -2.73 9.76
C GLY A 60 6.56 -3.90 10.62
N PHE A 61 7.86 -3.89 10.97
CA PHE A 61 8.48 -4.89 11.86
C PHE A 61 7.78 -5.01 13.22
N ILE A 62 7.43 -3.88 13.85
CA ILE A 62 6.85 -3.86 15.21
C ILE A 62 5.52 -4.61 15.26
N ILE A 63 4.65 -4.46 14.27
CA ILE A 63 3.38 -5.20 14.20
C ILE A 63 3.63 -6.70 14.00
N SER A 64 4.59 -7.04 13.13
CA SER A 64 4.99 -8.45 12.91
C SER A 64 5.54 -9.08 14.19
N ALA A 65 6.40 -8.37 14.92
CA ALA A 65 6.95 -8.81 16.20
C ALA A 65 5.86 -8.98 17.25
N TYR A 66 4.95 -8.02 17.38
CA TYR A 66 3.81 -8.08 18.31
C TYR A 66 2.96 -9.34 18.07
N PHE A 67 2.55 -9.59 16.84
CA PHE A 67 1.78 -10.79 16.54
C PHE A 67 2.59 -12.07 16.67
N SER A 68 3.89 -12.05 16.37
CA SER A 68 4.75 -13.23 16.54
C SER A 68 4.88 -13.63 18.03
N LEU A 69 5.03 -12.66 18.89
CA LEU A 69 5.07 -12.89 20.35
C LEU A 69 3.71 -13.35 20.89
N THR A 70 2.61 -12.67 20.54
CA THR A 70 1.27 -12.99 21.06
C THR A 70 0.69 -14.28 20.52
N LYS A 71 1.12 -14.73 19.35
CA LYS A 71 0.67 -15.99 18.71
C LYS A 71 1.67 -17.13 18.85
N LEU A 72 2.82 -16.90 19.49
CA LEU A 72 3.92 -17.87 19.65
C LEU A 72 4.33 -18.55 18.34
N LYS A 73 4.27 -17.79 17.23
CA LYS A 73 4.69 -18.25 15.89
C LYS A 73 5.14 -17.05 15.05
N ARG A 74 6.05 -17.29 14.12
CA ARG A 74 6.49 -16.27 13.20
C ARG A 74 5.33 -15.75 12.33
N VAL A 75 5.04 -14.44 12.43
CA VAL A 75 4.07 -13.75 11.57
C VAL A 75 4.86 -12.92 10.56
N PRO A 76 4.75 -13.25 9.26
CA PRO A 76 5.51 -12.56 8.23
C PRO A 76 5.03 -11.14 8.01
N ARG A 77 5.91 -10.31 7.46
CA ARG A 77 5.56 -8.99 6.92
C ARG A 77 5.69 -9.00 5.41
N ILE A 78 4.85 -8.24 4.75
CA ILE A 78 4.93 -7.97 3.31
C ILE A 78 5.15 -6.47 3.13
N ARG A 79 6.35 -6.08 2.74
CA ARG A 79 6.71 -4.68 2.51
C ARG A 79 6.12 -4.22 1.18
N GLY A 80 5.40 -3.08 1.20
CA GLY A 80 4.80 -2.50 0.00
C GLY A 80 5.79 -2.32 -1.17
N PRO A 81 6.97 -1.69 -0.97
CA PRO A 81 7.97 -1.54 -2.03
C PRO A 81 8.50 -2.87 -2.59
N THR A 82 8.77 -3.83 -1.71
CA THR A 82 9.24 -5.16 -2.12
C THR A 82 8.16 -5.90 -2.91
N PHE A 83 6.91 -5.90 -2.42
CA PHE A 83 5.78 -6.48 -3.13
C PHE A 83 5.61 -5.85 -4.52
N THR A 84 5.63 -4.53 -4.61
CA THR A 84 5.45 -3.80 -5.88
C THR A 84 6.53 -4.20 -6.89
N ARG A 85 7.81 -4.19 -6.47
CA ARG A 85 8.94 -4.60 -7.32
C ARG A 85 8.78 -6.03 -7.80
N ASP A 86 8.55 -6.95 -6.88
CA ASP A 86 8.49 -8.39 -7.18
C ASP A 86 7.28 -8.71 -8.08
N PHE A 87 6.12 -8.07 -7.83
CA PHE A 87 4.94 -8.25 -8.66
C PHE A 87 5.17 -7.74 -10.09
N LEU A 88 5.68 -6.51 -10.23
CA LEU A 88 5.93 -5.92 -11.55
C LEU A 88 7.04 -6.66 -12.31
N SER A 89 8.02 -7.24 -11.61
CA SER A 89 9.07 -8.08 -12.22
C SER A 89 8.56 -9.45 -12.66
N ASN A 90 7.50 -9.95 -12.05
CA ASN A 90 6.93 -11.26 -12.37
C ASN A 90 6.10 -11.18 -13.65
N LYS A 91 6.67 -11.63 -14.78
CA LYS A 91 6.01 -11.60 -16.09
C LYS A 91 4.69 -12.37 -16.12
N GLU A 92 4.60 -13.51 -15.44
CA GLU A 92 3.40 -14.32 -15.40
C GLU A 92 2.23 -13.59 -14.73
N GLN A 93 2.52 -12.79 -13.69
CA GLN A 93 1.53 -12.03 -12.94
C GLN A 93 1.12 -10.72 -13.63
N SER A 94 2.07 -10.05 -14.29
CA SER A 94 1.92 -8.65 -14.67
C SER A 94 1.83 -8.39 -16.20
N ALA A 95 2.46 -9.22 -17.06
CA ALA A 95 2.65 -8.87 -18.49
C ALA A 95 1.33 -8.69 -19.27
N ASN A 96 0.33 -9.52 -19.02
CA ASN A 96 -0.95 -9.51 -19.74
C ASN A 96 -2.04 -8.67 -19.05
N LYS A 97 -1.67 -7.94 -18.00
CA LYS A 97 -2.59 -7.11 -17.22
C LYS A 97 -2.52 -5.65 -17.64
N THR A 98 -3.62 -4.95 -17.43
CA THR A 98 -3.70 -3.50 -17.62
C THR A 98 -3.44 -2.80 -16.29
N HIS A 99 -2.40 -1.96 -16.25
CA HIS A 99 -1.96 -1.25 -15.06
C HIS A 99 -2.18 0.25 -15.18
N ILE A 100 -2.76 0.86 -14.14
CA ILE A 100 -2.85 2.31 -14.01
C ILE A 100 -2.10 2.73 -12.75
N PHE A 101 -1.24 3.72 -12.87
CA PHE A 101 -0.45 4.28 -11.78
C PHE A 101 -0.96 5.69 -11.43
N ILE A 102 -1.52 5.85 -10.22
CA ILE A 102 -1.98 7.13 -9.69
C ILE A 102 -0.89 7.70 -8.78
N GLY A 103 -0.48 8.94 -9.06
CA GLY A 103 0.64 9.60 -8.39
C GLY A 103 1.98 9.41 -9.13
N LEU A 104 1.94 8.94 -10.37
CA LEU A 104 3.10 8.80 -11.24
C LEU A 104 3.04 9.84 -12.37
N GLU A 105 4.12 10.56 -12.59
CA GLU A 105 4.26 11.50 -13.69
C GLU A 105 4.49 10.77 -15.02
N LYS A 106 4.14 11.45 -16.12
CA LYS A 106 4.28 10.86 -17.48
C LYS A 106 5.73 10.47 -17.79
N ASN A 107 6.69 11.32 -17.46
CA ASN A 107 8.12 11.04 -17.69
C ASN A 107 8.63 9.84 -16.88
N ASP A 108 8.05 9.59 -15.71
CA ASP A 108 8.40 8.44 -14.89
C ASP A 108 7.77 7.14 -15.41
N LEU A 109 6.66 7.24 -16.13
CA LEU A 109 6.06 6.07 -16.78
C LEU A 109 7.01 5.47 -17.83
N GLU A 110 7.73 6.29 -18.59
CA GLU A 110 8.74 5.84 -19.54
C GLU A 110 9.89 5.09 -18.86
N LYS A 111 10.36 5.61 -17.72
CA LYS A 111 11.37 4.91 -16.89
C LYS A 111 10.84 3.58 -16.35
N LEU A 112 9.58 3.56 -15.91
CA LEU A 112 8.94 2.34 -15.43
C LEU A 112 8.85 1.28 -16.55
N GLN A 113 8.44 1.69 -17.75
CA GLN A 113 8.37 0.80 -18.92
C GLN A 113 9.75 0.31 -19.37
N SER A 114 10.77 1.14 -19.25
CA SER A 114 12.16 0.75 -19.51
C SER A 114 12.66 -0.30 -18.50
N ALA A 115 12.29 -0.13 -17.22
CA ALA A 115 12.64 -1.10 -16.17
C ALA A 115 11.84 -2.42 -16.30
N PHE A 116 10.60 -2.35 -16.80
CA PHE A 116 9.70 -3.51 -16.97
C PHE A 116 9.13 -3.55 -18.41
N PRO A 117 9.94 -3.90 -19.42
CA PRO A 117 9.53 -3.80 -20.83
C PRO A 117 8.42 -4.79 -21.23
N HIS A 118 8.09 -5.76 -20.39
CA HIS A 118 6.97 -6.68 -20.60
C HIS A 118 5.60 -6.08 -20.23
N LEU A 119 5.57 -4.96 -19.48
CA LEU A 119 4.33 -4.24 -19.16
C LEU A 119 3.88 -3.43 -20.40
N LYS A 120 2.99 -3.98 -21.20
CA LYS A 120 2.55 -3.35 -22.46
C LYS A 120 1.34 -2.43 -22.30
N LYS A 121 0.45 -2.72 -21.34
CA LYS A 121 -0.79 -1.98 -21.10
C LYS A 121 -0.65 -1.16 -19.80
N VAL A 122 0.04 -0.04 -19.90
CA VAL A 122 0.29 0.84 -18.74
C VAL A 122 -0.13 2.26 -19.03
N SER A 123 -0.67 2.93 -18.03
CA SER A 123 -0.92 4.36 -18.04
C SER A 123 -0.67 4.97 -16.66
N ALA A 124 -0.41 6.26 -16.64
CA ALA A 124 -0.15 7.00 -15.42
C ALA A 124 -1.03 8.24 -15.35
N TYR A 125 -1.37 8.61 -14.14
CA TYR A 125 -2.04 9.86 -13.84
C TYR A 125 -1.48 10.44 -12.55
N ASN A 126 -0.95 11.64 -12.62
CA ASN A 126 -0.53 12.39 -11.45
C ASN A 126 -1.60 13.44 -11.13
N PRO A 127 -2.43 13.24 -10.09
CA PRO A 127 -3.45 14.23 -9.72
C PRO A 127 -2.79 15.52 -9.25
N PRO A 128 -3.46 16.67 -9.43
CA PRO A 128 -2.97 17.94 -8.91
C PRO A 128 -2.85 17.87 -7.38
N TYR A 129 -2.02 18.75 -6.80
CA TYR A 129 -1.93 18.81 -5.35
C TYR A 129 -3.27 19.27 -4.76
N ILE A 130 -3.88 18.40 -3.99
CA ILE A 130 -5.15 18.63 -3.32
C ILE A 130 -4.91 18.73 -1.82
N LYS A 131 -5.24 19.87 -1.23
CA LYS A 131 -5.18 20.06 0.23
C LYS A 131 -6.25 19.22 0.91
N GLY A 132 -5.89 18.58 2.03
CA GLY A 132 -6.81 17.71 2.78
C GLY A 132 -6.76 16.23 2.35
N LEU A 133 -7.67 15.43 2.88
CA LEU A 133 -7.66 13.98 2.75
C LEU A 133 -8.52 13.44 1.60
N LYS A 134 -9.54 14.18 1.20
CA LYS A 134 -10.46 13.79 0.12
C LYS A 134 -10.13 14.51 -1.17
N PHE A 135 -10.37 13.83 -2.27
CA PHE A 135 -10.40 14.44 -3.58
C PHE A 135 -11.78 15.08 -3.85
N PRO A 136 -11.84 16.19 -4.65
CA PRO A 136 -13.10 16.68 -5.20
C PRO A 136 -13.82 15.57 -5.98
N LYS A 137 -15.15 15.62 -6.00
CA LYS A 137 -15.97 14.61 -6.70
C LYS A 137 -15.61 14.50 -8.18
N GLU A 138 -15.38 15.63 -8.82
CA GLU A 138 -15.01 15.74 -10.23
C GLU A 138 -13.68 15.02 -10.52
N GLU A 139 -12.71 15.15 -9.61
CA GLU A 139 -11.42 14.50 -9.75
C GLU A 139 -11.54 12.97 -9.56
N VAL A 140 -12.34 12.53 -8.59
CA VAL A 140 -12.63 11.10 -8.39
C VAL A 140 -13.33 10.53 -9.62
N GLU A 141 -14.31 11.23 -10.19
CA GLU A 141 -15.04 10.79 -11.38
C GLU A 141 -14.13 10.73 -12.62
N LYS A 142 -13.29 11.73 -12.81
CA LYS A 142 -12.29 11.74 -13.89
C LYS A 142 -11.38 10.52 -13.81
N ILE A 143 -10.83 10.22 -12.63
CA ILE A 143 -9.95 9.07 -12.43
C ILE A 143 -10.72 7.75 -12.62
N ALA A 144 -11.94 7.63 -12.08
CA ALA A 144 -12.78 6.46 -12.22
C ALA A 144 -13.12 6.18 -13.69
N ASN A 145 -13.45 7.21 -14.46
CA ASN A 145 -13.73 7.09 -15.91
C ASN A 145 -12.48 6.63 -16.68
N MET A 146 -11.29 7.13 -16.33
CA MET A 146 -10.04 6.68 -16.93
C MET A 146 -9.79 5.19 -16.64
N ILE A 147 -10.00 4.76 -15.38
CA ILE A 147 -9.85 3.35 -14.97
C ILE A 147 -10.82 2.44 -15.75
N ASN A 148 -12.09 2.86 -15.86
CA ASN A 148 -13.13 2.10 -16.57
C ASN A 148 -12.86 2.02 -18.08
N LYS A 149 -12.46 3.14 -18.69
CA LYS A 149 -12.11 3.19 -20.13
C LYS A 149 -10.95 2.27 -20.47
N ALA A 150 -9.93 2.23 -19.59
CA ALA A 150 -8.78 1.37 -19.76
C ALA A 150 -9.06 -0.10 -19.45
N LYS A 151 -10.20 -0.42 -18.80
CA LYS A 151 -10.51 -1.76 -18.26
C LYS A 151 -9.36 -2.27 -17.38
N ALA A 152 -8.92 -1.45 -16.43
CA ALA A 152 -7.75 -1.74 -15.62
C ALA A 152 -7.93 -3.00 -14.77
N ASP A 153 -6.94 -3.88 -14.78
CA ASP A 153 -6.85 -4.99 -13.81
C ASP A 153 -6.29 -4.48 -12.48
N TYR A 154 -5.24 -3.65 -12.53
CA TYR A 154 -4.54 -3.13 -11.36
C TYR A 154 -4.46 -1.60 -11.36
N VAL A 155 -4.86 -0.99 -10.25
CA VAL A 155 -4.69 0.44 -9.98
C VAL A 155 -3.70 0.60 -8.83
N TRP A 156 -2.51 1.10 -9.13
CA TRP A 156 -1.42 1.35 -8.18
C TRP A 156 -1.51 2.77 -7.66
N VAL A 157 -1.74 2.94 -6.36
CA VAL A 157 -1.98 4.26 -5.79
C VAL A 157 -0.81 4.67 -4.91
N GLY A 158 -0.01 5.64 -5.38
CA GLY A 158 1.25 6.09 -4.78
C GLY A 158 1.23 7.55 -4.31
N ILE A 159 0.10 8.07 -3.83
CA ILE A 159 -0.03 9.47 -3.38
C ILE A 159 0.17 9.67 -1.87
N GLY A 160 0.55 8.60 -1.16
CA GLY A 160 0.86 8.61 0.26
C GLY A 160 -0.34 8.36 1.19
N CYS A 161 -0.06 7.66 2.30
CA CYS A 161 -1.02 7.42 3.38
C CYS A 161 -1.22 8.71 4.21
N PRO A 162 -2.44 9.03 4.67
CA PRO A 162 -3.67 8.23 4.57
C PRO A 162 -4.51 8.48 3.31
N LYS A 163 -4.15 9.50 2.52
CA LYS A 163 -4.93 9.95 1.36
C LYS A 163 -5.14 8.84 0.32
N GLN A 164 -4.10 8.08 -0.01
CA GLN A 164 -4.20 6.98 -0.97
C GLN A 164 -5.28 5.95 -0.62
N ASN A 165 -5.41 5.58 0.64
CA ASN A 165 -6.38 4.59 1.10
C ASN A 165 -7.82 5.11 0.99
N ILE A 166 -8.03 6.40 1.34
CA ILE A 166 -9.33 7.06 1.23
C ILE A 166 -9.75 7.15 -0.23
N VAL A 167 -8.85 7.62 -1.10
CA VAL A 167 -9.10 7.75 -2.54
C VAL A 167 -9.32 6.38 -3.19
N SER A 168 -8.53 5.37 -2.84
CA SER A 168 -8.73 4.00 -3.34
C SER A 168 -10.10 3.44 -2.96
N ALA A 169 -10.57 3.66 -1.73
CA ALA A 169 -11.90 3.22 -1.31
C ALA A 169 -13.04 3.94 -2.06
N GLU A 170 -12.85 5.21 -2.42
CA GLU A 170 -13.82 5.96 -3.24
C GLU A 170 -13.80 5.50 -4.71
N LEU A 171 -12.62 5.35 -5.30
CA LEU A 171 -12.44 4.87 -6.68
C LEU A 171 -12.93 3.43 -6.86
N PHE A 172 -12.70 2.57 -5.87
CA PHE A 172 -13.17 1.18 -5.89
C PHE A 172 -14.68 1.07 -6.09
N LYS A 173 -15.44 1.98 -5.48
CA LYS A 173 -16.91 2.03 -5.62
C LYS A 173 -17.38 2.56 -6.98
N LYS A 174 -16.56 3.36 -7.66
CA LYS A 174 -16.91 4.06 -8.90
C LYS A 174 -16.30 3.44 -10.15
N SER A 175 -15.42 2.47 -10.00
CA SER A 175 -14.72 1.83 -11.12
C SER A 175 -14.78 0.31 -11.05
N SER A 176 -14.43 -0.34 -12.16
CA SER A 176 -14.49 -1.80 -12.33
C SER A 176 -13.16 -2.52 -12.13
N ALA A 177 -12.08 -1.81 -11.82
CA ALA A 177 -10.77 -2.42 -11.64
C ALA A 177 -10.80 -3.55 -10.60
N GLN A 178 -10.05 -4.62 -10.86
CA GLN A 178 -10.04 -5.81 -10.01
C GLN A 178 -9.27 -5.56 -8.71
N TYR A 179 -8.11 -4.91 -8.82
CA TYR A 179 -7.25 -4.67 -7.66
C TYR A 179 -6.84 -3.20 -7.55
N PHE A 180 -6.99 -2.65 -6.35
CA PHE A 180 -6.37 -1.40 -5.94
C PHE A 180 -5.22 -1.72 -5.01
N VAL A 181 -4.04 -1.18 -5.27
CA VAL A 181 -2.82 -1.48 -4.51
C VAL A 181 -2.24 -0.17 -3.97
N ASN A 182 -2.35 0.03 -2.67
CA ASN A 182 -1.85 1.23 -1.98
C ASN A 182 -0.37 1.08 -1.66
N ILE A 183 0.48 1.70 -2.47
CA ILE A 183 1.92 1.44 -2.49
C ILE A 183 2.79 2.56 -1.87
N GLY A 184 2.20 3.70 -1.52
CA GLY A 184 2.94 4.82 -0.95
C GLY A 184 4.11 5.26 -1.83
N ALA A 185 5.29 5.34 -1.22
CA ALA A 185 6.52 5.75 -1.91
C ALA A 185 7.22 4.63 -2.70
N ALA A 186 6.57 3.48 -2.93
CA ALA A 186 7.22 2.35 -3.60
C ALA A 186 7.73 2.69 -4.99
N LEU A 187 7.00 3.52 -5.75
CA LEU A 187 7.44 3.98 -7.07
C LEU A 187 8.66 4.90 -6.98
N ASP A 188 8.75 5.76 -5.96
CA ASP A 188 9.91 6.62 -5.77
C ASP A 188 11.18 5.80 -5.56
N PHE A 189 11.10 4.70 -4.79
CA PHE A 189 12.22 3.78 -4.59
C PHE A 189 12.56 3.01 -5.88
N LEU A 190 11.56 2.52 -6.56
CA LEU A 190 11.71 1.70 -7.76
C LEU A 190 12.33 2.48 -8.92
N LEU A 191 12.01 3.77 -9.01
CA LEU A 191 12.53 4.69 -10.03
C LEU A 191 13.79 5.44 -9.59
N GLY A 192 14.35 5.11 -8.43
CA GLY A 192 15.60 5.74 -7.93
C GLY A 192 15.44 7.20 -7.48
N LYS A 193 14.20 7.70 -7.31
CA LYS A 193 13.96 9.05 -6.79
C LYS A 193 14.25 9.17 -5.29
N LYS A 194 14.14 8.05 -4.57
CA LYS A 194 14.49 7.92 -3.16
C LYS A 194 15.35 6.70 -2.94
N GLU A 195 16.33 6.82 -2.08
CA GLU A 195 17.14 5.69 -1.66
C GLU A 195 16.37 4.79 -0.68
N GLU A 196 16.40 3.48 -0.93
CA GLU A 196 15.96 2.52 0.07
C GLU A 196 17.05 2.37 1.15
N ALA A 197 16.63 2.06 2.38
CA ALA A 197 17.56 1.66 3.41
C ALA A 197 18.33 0.39 2.97
N PRO A 198 19.61 0.22 3.37
CA PRO A 198 20.39 -0.98 3.07
C PRO A 198 19.63 -2.26 3.39
N LEU A 199 19.90 -3.34 2.65
CA LEU A 199 19.15 -4.61 2.79
C LEU A 199 19.16 -5.12 4.23
N ILE A 200 20.30 -5.11 4.89
CA ILE A 200 20.46 -5.53 6.31
C ILE A 200 19.53 -4.72 7.23
N VAL A 201 19.50 -3.39 7.05
CA VAL A 201 18.62 -2.50 7.84
C VAL A 201 17.14 -2.84 7.63
N ARG A 202 16.79 -3.18 6.38
CA ARG A 202 15.43 -3.58 6.02
C ARG A 202 15.05 -4.92 6.61
N GLU A 203 15.93 -5.91 6.57
CA GLU A 203 15.71 -7.25 7.13
C GLU A 203 15.59 -7.21 8.66
N LEU A 204 16.43 -6.44 9.33
CA LEU A 204 16.38 -6.22 10.77
C LEU A 204 15.16 -5.40 11.22
N GLY A 205 14.44 -4.76 10.29
CA GLY A 205 13.25 -3.96 10.62
C GLY A 205 13.53 -2.63 11.29
N ILE A 206 14.77 -2.15 11.24
CA ILE A 206 15.23 -0.89 11.83
C ILE A 206 15.28 0.27 10.82
N GLU A 207 14.50 0.18 9.75
CA GLU A 207 14.39 1.26 8.74
C GLU A 207 13.98 2.61 9.34
N TRP A 208 13.14 2.57 10.36
CA TRP A 208 12.70 3.78 11.07
C TRP A 208 13.87 4.50 11.76
N LEU A 209 14.84 3.73 12.33
CA LEU A 209 16.04 4.27 12.95
C LEU A 209 17.00 4.84 11.87
N TYR A 210 17.20 4.10 10.78
CA TYR A 210 17.97 4.58 9.64
C TYR A 210 17.42 5.90 9.10
N ARG A 211 16.10 5.99 8.91
CA ARG A 211 15.41 7.21 8.47
C ARG A 211 15.52 8.35 9.48
N LEU A 212 15.55 8.04 10.77
CA LEU A 212 15.73 9.04 11.82
C LEU A 212 17.11 9.70 11.74
N VAL A 213 18.15 8.92 11.35
CA VAL A 213 19.51 9.43 11.19
C VAL A 213 19.68 10.19 9.87
N THR A 214 19.19 9.61 8.75
CA THR A 214 19.41 10.16 7.40
C THR A 214 18.46 11.30 7.04
N ASP A 215 17.26 11.34 7.64
CA ASP A 215 16.22 12.33 7.34
C ASP A 215 15.46 12.74 8.60
N PHE A 216 16.19 13.31 9.57
CA PHE A 216 15.68 13.64 10.90
C PHE A 216 14.45 14.56 10.88
N LYS A 217 14.49 15.63 10.08
CA LYS A 217 13.40 16.62 10.01
C LYS A 217 12.05 16.00 9.63
N TYR A 218 12.07 15.10 8.66
CA TYR A 218 10.85 14.45 8.15
C TYR A 218 10.44 13.26 9.02
N SER A 219 11.40 12.47 9.47
CA SER A 219 11.16 11.19 10.14
C SER A 219 10.78 11.34 11.62
N ARG A 220 11.26 12.35 12.35
CA ARG A 220 11.02 12.51 13.80
C ARG A 220 9.54 12.48 14.19
N LYS A 221 8.68 13.21 13.44
CA LYS A 221 7.23 13.25 13.72
C LYS A 221 6.58 11.88 13.46
N LYS A 222 7.01 11.21 12.39
CA LYS A 222 6.50 9.89 12.02
C LYS A 222 6.91 8.82 13.05
N VAL A 223 8.16 8.83 13.47
CA VAL A 223 8.68 7.92 14.52
C VAL A 223 7.95 8.17 15.84
N TRP A 224 7.81 9.42 16.27
CA TRP A 224 7.08 9.76 17.49
C TRP A 224 5.62 9.28 17.47
N ARG A 225 4.92 9.52 16.37
CA ARG A 225 3.55 9.03 16.18
C ARG A 225 3.47 7.50 16.15
N SER A 226 4.48 6.83 15.59
CA SER A 226 4.58 5.37 15.63
C SER A 226 4.75 4.85 17.06
N LEU A 227 5.57 5.51 17.88
CA LEU A 227 5.72 5.14 19.30
C LEU A 227 4.41 5.31 20.08
N ILE A 228 3.67 6.39 19.83
CA ILE A 228 2.32 6.56 20.39
C ILE A 228 1.39 5.44 19.88
N GLY A 229 1.52 5.03 18.63
CA GLY A 229 0.76 3.93 18.04
C GLY A 229 0.93 2.58 18.73
N LEU A 230 1.98 2.38 19.54
CA LEU A 230 2.14 1.17 20.38
C LEU A 230 0.96 0.98 21.34
N LYS A 231 0.38 2.07 21.84
CA LYS A 231 -0.79 2.02 22.73
C LYS A 231 -2.03 1.48 22.03
N ASN A 232 -2.04 1.51 20.69
CA ASN A 232 -3.18 1.13 19.87
C ASN A 232 -3.07 -0.32 19.34
N LEU A 233 -2.09 -1.11 19.80
CA LEU A 233 -1.95 -2.51 19.39
C LEU A 233 -3.16 -3.37 19.77
N SER A 234 -3.97 -2.95 20.74
CA SER A 234 -5.24 -3.61 21.09
C SER A 234 -6.34 -3.42 20.03
N SER A 235 -6.20 -2.41 19.16
CA SER A 235 -7.17 -2.13 18.07
C SER A 235 -6.93 -2.95 16.80
N ILE A 236 -5.91 -3.81 16.80
CA ILE A 236 -5.59 -4.67 15.65
C ILE A 236 -5.75 -6.14 16.00
N GLU A 237 -6.02 -6.96 15.00
CA GLU A 237 -6.05 -8.42 15.12
C GLU A 237 -5.50 -9.10 13.86
N LEU A 238 -5.03 -10.33 14.03
CA LEU A 238 -4.62 -11.18 12.92
C LEU A 238 -5.80 -12.03 12.46
N GLU A 239 -5.96 -12.17 11.14
CA GLU A 239 -6.98 -13.02 10.55
C GLU A 239 -6.95 -14.43 11.18
N LYS A 240 -8.12 -14.92 11.57
CA LYS A 240 -8.26 -16.30 12.01
C LYS A 240 -8.16 -17.20 10.79
N LYS A 241 -7.26 -18.17 10.80
CA LYS A 241 -7.27 -19.23 9.76
C LYS A 241 -8.61 -19.95 9.85
N LYS A 242 -9.38 -19.90 8.77
CA LYS A 242 -10.50 -20.83 8.55
C LYS A 242 -9.96 -22.20 8.21
#